data_aa21b75d3f832f3752b7e4331499bf6c
#
_entry.id   aa21b75d3f832f3752b7e4331499bf6c
#
_cell.length_a   1.000
_cell.length_b   1.000
_cell.length_c   1.000
_cell.angle_alpha   90.00
_cell.angle_beta   90.00
_cell.angle_gamma   90.00
#
_symmetry.space_group_name_H-M   'P 1'
#
loop_
_entity.id
_entity.type
_entity.pdbx_description
1 polymer ?
#
loop_
_entity_poly.entity_id
_entity_poly.type
_entity_poly.pdbx_seq_one_letter_code
_entity_poly.pdbx_strand_id
1 'polypeptide(L)'
;LFLESHAQSAFDPLYEKLHLMDASKEFRKDAHTISVENFLPGGMVSQPSIVSLLSGIFDADMELNENQEFWKGALPTSLPNQLKKLGYQTNFWYGGPLTWSSLDHFIPSVGFDRSFGGSDICGKDAPHTWLGVYDHIFLGEVARRIENDNAEQPSFHFIYTTSHHGPYLLPFEELGFDIDKVMPEMPEALRRDKKNWRRMASAWYADQSAMKFLREMKERYPDSLFIVTGDHAAGVLPLDFDIVPRHEPN
;
A
#
# COMPACT_ATOMS: atom_id res chain seq x y z
N LEU A 1 0.64 -4.58 -5.87
CA LEU A 1 -0.04 -4.00 -4.71
C LEU A 1 0.91 -3.07 -3.98
N PHE A 2 0.53 -1.81 -3.86
CA PHE A 2 1.30 -0.73 -3.25
C PHE A 2 0.64 -0.35 -1.93
N LEU A 3 1.35 -0.62 -0.82
CA LEU A 3 0.79 -0.51 0.51
C LEU A 3 1.20 0.80 1.17
N GLU A 4 0.21 1.57 1.62
CA GLU A 4 0.41 2.83 2.35
C GLU A 4 1.25 2.61 3.61
N SER A 5 2.32 3.41 3.76
CA SER A 5 3.22 3.45 4.93
C SER A 5 3.76 2.08 5.38
N HIS A 6 3.88 1.13 4.45
CA HIS A 6 4.29 -0.25 4.72
C HIS A 6 5.72 -0.48 4.23
N ALA A 7 6.67 -0.49 5.15
CA ALA A 7 8.06 -0.77 4.84
C ALA A 7 8.68 -1.61 5.96
N GLN A 8 9.72 -2.35 5.62
CA GLN A 8 10.58 -2.97 6.62
C GLN A 8 11.19 -1.87 7.50
N SER A 9 11.02 -1.98 8.80
CA SER A 9 11.39 -0.94 9.76
C SER A 9 12.17 -1.49 10.93
N ALA A 10 12.82 -0.58 11.68
CA ALA A 10 13.46 -0.92 12.94
C ALA A 10 12.48 -1.50 14.00
N PHE A 11 11.18 -1.41 13.76
CA PHE A 11 10.13 -1.96 14.64
C PHE A 11 9.68 -3.37 14.26
N ASP A 12 10.17 -3.94 13.17
CA ASP A 12 9.77 -5.30 12.73
C ASP A 12 9.92 -6.34 13.84
N PRO A 13 10.99 -6.36 14.69
CA PRO A 13 11.08 -7.29 15.80
C PRO A 13 9.94 -7.13 16.83
N LEU A 14 9.48 -5.90 17.06
CA LEU A 14 8.35 -5.63 17.95
C LEU A 14 7.04 -6.05 17.29
N TYR A 15 6.84 -5.76 16.01
CA TYR A 15 5.66 -6.18 15.26
C TYR A 15 5.56 -7.70 15.18
N GLU A 16 6.68 -8.38 15.01
CA GLU A 16 6.75 -9.84 15.06
C GLU A 16 6.38 -10.39 16.43
N LYS A 17 6.95 -9.83 17.51
CA LYS A 17 6.62 -10.21 18.89
C LYS A 17 5.14 -10.02 19.22
N LEU A 18 4.53 -8.97 18.71
CA LEU A 18 3.12 -8.63 18.93
C LEU A 18 2.17 -9.29 17.93
N HIS A 19 2.68 -10.15 17.03
CA HIS A 19 1.89 -10.84 16.01
C HIS A 19 1.10 -9.92 15.07
N LEU A 20 1.66 -8.74 14.75
CA LEU A 20 0.98 -7.74 13.92
C LEU A 20 1.11 -8.01 12.42
N MET A 21 2.15 -8.76 12.02
CA MET A 21 2.49 -9.02 10.61
C MET A 21 2.51 -10.53 10.30
N ASP A 22 1.70 -11.30 11.01
CA ASP A 22 1.68 -12.76 10.87
C ASP A 22 1.16 -13.20 9.50
N ALA A 23 0.24 -12.46 8.89
CA ALA A 23 -0.33 -12.83 7.60
C ALA A 23 0.70 -12.71 6.46
N SER A 24 1.50 -11.64 6.43
CA SER A 24 2.61 -11.49 5.48
C SER A 24 3.76 -12.43 5.78
N LYS A 25 4.06 -12.69 7.04
CA LYS A 25 5.06 -13.66 7.46
C LYS A 25 4.71 -15.07 6.97
N GLU A 26 3.44 -15.47 7.08
CA GLU A 26 2.97 -16.75 6.56
C GLU A 26 3.02 -16.79 5.04
N PHE A 27 2.60 -15.69 4.38
CA PHE A 27 2.66 -15.59 2.92
C PHE A 27 4.08 -15.73 2.36
N ARG A 28 5.09 -15.19 3.06
CA ARG A 28 6.51 -15.29 2.68
C ARG A 28 7.07 -16.70 2.75
N LYS A 29 6.44 -17.63 3.47
CA LYS A 29 6.85 -19.04 3.54
C LYS A 29 6.47 -19.87 2.31
N ASP A 30 5.58 -19.32 1.47
CA ASP A 30 5.18 -20.00 0.23
C ASP A 30 6.40 -20.18 -0.68
N ALA A 31 6.59 -21.38 -1.22
CA ALA A 31 7.73 -21.74 -2.06
C ALA A 31 7.83 -20.91 -3.36
N HIS A 32 6.74 -20.27 -3.77
CA HIS A 32 6.66 -19.41 -4.95
C HIS A 32 6.80 -17.94 -4.62
N THR A 33 7.14 -17.58 -3.37
CA THR A 33 7.34 -16.21 -2.93
C THR A 33 8.83 -15.89 -2.85
N ILE A 34 9.21 -14.77 -3.46
CA ILE A 34 10.57 -14.20 -3.38
C ILE A 34 10.49 -12.92 -2.56
N SER A 35 11.24 -12.86 -1.46
CA SER A 35 11.40 -11.65 -0.66
C SER A 35 12.62 -10.87 -1.13
N VAL A 36 12.43 -9.56 -1.37
CA VAL A 36 13.50 -8.63 -1.72
C VAL A 36 13.81 -7.79 -0.49
N GLU A 37 14.98 -7.98 0.10
CA GLU A 37 15.34 -7.35 1.39
C GLU A 37 15.83 -5.91 1.25
N ASN A 38 16.46 -5.57 0.13
CA ASN A 38 17.08 -4.26 -0.11
C ASN A 38 16.34 -3.47 -1.18
N PHE A 39 15.06 -3.22 -0.98
CA PHE A 39 14.26 -2.36 -1.84
C PHE A 39 13.97 -1.04 -1.12
N LEU A 40 14.46 0.06 -1.68
CA LEU A 40 14.22 1.40 -1.16
C LEU A 40 13.13 2.09 -1.97
N PRO A 41 12.20 2.79 -1.31
CA PRO A 41 11.21 3.61 -2.01
C PRO A 41 11.89 4.77 -2.73
N GLY A 42 11.25 5.25 -3.80
CA GLY A 42 11.72 6.40 -4.55
C GLY A 42 11.51 7.76 -3.85
N GLY A 43 10.93 7.76 -2.65
CA GLY A 43 10.70 8.95 -1.83
C GLY A 43 10.46 8.61 -0.37
N MET A 44 10.49 9.63 0.50
CA MET A 44 10.26 9.49 1.94
C MET A 44 8.77 9.59 2.32
N VAL A 45 7.92 9.96 1.37
CA VAL A 45 6.47 10.07 1.50
C VAL A 45 5.80 9.53 0.24
N SER A 46 4.48 9.36 0.28
CA SER A 46 3.71 8.67 -0.75
C SER A 46 3.84 9.27 -2.16
N GLN A 47 3.77 10.61 -2.27
CA GLN A 47 3.79 11.29 -3.55
C GLN A 47 5.08 11.03 -4.36
N PRO A 48 6.31 11.34 -3.90
CA PRO A 48 7.50 11.07 -4.68
C PRO A 48 7.75 9.57 -4.89
N SER A 49 7.26 8.71 -4.00
CA SER A 49 7.40 7.26 -4.14
C SER A 49 6.58 6.73 -5.31
N ILE A 50 5.30 7.13 -5.42
CA ILE A 50 4.45 6.72 -6.54
C ILE A 50 4.92 7.33 -7.86
N VAL A 51 5.35 8.60 -7.86
CA VAL A 51 5.90 9.27 -9.05
C VAL A 51 7.12 8.52 -9.56
N SER A 52 8.09 8.26 -8.69
CA SER A 52 9.32 7.56 -9.06
C SER A 52 9.04 6.14 -9.59
N LEU A 53 8.16 5.40 -8.93
CA LEU A 53 7.83 4.03 -9.31
C LEU A 53 7.13 3.95 -10.67
N LEU A 54 6.19 4.84 -10.93
CA LEU A 54 5.38 4.80 -12.17
C LEU A 54 6.07 5.46 -13.36
N SER A 55 6.78 6.56 -13.15
CA SER A 55 7.45 7.30 -14.21
C SER A 55 8.86 6.77 -14.55
N GLY A 56 9.53 6.14 -13.55
CA GLY A 56 10.96 5.81 -13.62
C GLY A 56 11.87 7.02 -13.39
N ILE A 57 11.32 8.16 -12.92
CA ILE A 57 12.06 9.41 -12.67
C ILE A 57 12.08 9.66 -11.17
N PHE A 58 13.26 9.86 -10.61
CA PHE A 58 13.39 10.30 -9.23
C PHE A 58 12.85 11.74 -9.09
N ASP A 59 11.81 11.92 -8.27
CA ASP A 59 11.07 13.19 -8.20
C ASP A 59 11.88 14.35 -7.63
N ALA A 60 12.80 14.09 -6.71
CA ALA A 60 13.70 15.09 -6.10
C ALA A 60 12.95 16.35 -5.60
N ASP A 61 11.76 16.18 -5.02
CA ASP A 61 10.88 17.25 -4.53
C ASP A 61 10.42 18.24 -5.63
N MET A 62 10.39 17.81 -6.88
CA MET A 62 9.89 18.62 -8.00
C MET A 62 8.38 18.57 -8.16
N GLU A 63 7.70 17.72 -7.39
CA GLU A 63 6.24 17.54 -7.44
C GLU A 63 5.72 17.31 -8.88
N LEU A 64 6.37 16.39 -9.60
CA LEU A 64 6.08 16.13 -11.02
C LEU A 64 4.62 15.75 -11.27
N ASN A 65 3.96 15.13 -10.31
CA ASN A 65 2.52 14.82 -10.38
C ASN A 65 1.63 16.07 -10.37
N GLU A 66 2.11 17.21 -9.87
CA GLU A 66 1.37 18.49 -9.86
C GLU A 66 1.80 19.44 -10.98
N ASN A 67 2.78 19.03 -11.78
CA ASN A 67 3.31 19.85 -12.85
C ASN A 67 2.47 19.72 -14.13
N GLN A 68 1.76 20.78 -14.51
CA GLN A 68 0.90 20.80 -15.70
C GLN A 68 1.65 20.55 -17.01
N GLU A 69 2.92 20.96 -17.12
CA GLU A 69 3.71 20.69 -18.31
C GLU A 69 4.09 19.20 -18.39
N PHE A 70 4.28 18.55 -17.24
CA PHE A 70 4.52 17.11 -17.20
C PHE A 70 3.29 16.31 -17.69
N TRP A 71 2.07 16.77 -17.40
CA TRP A 71 0.85 16.09 -17.84
C TRP A 71 0.64 16.11 -19.37
N LYS A 72 1.24 17.08 -20.07
CA LYS A 72 1.14 17.21 -21.52
C LYS A 72 2.10 16.30 -22.28
N GLY A 73 3.12 15.81 -21.59
CA GLY A 73 4.15 14.97 -22.16
C GLY A 73 3.76 13.50 -22.19
N ALA A 74 4.19 12.78 -23.21
CA ALA A 74 4.18 11.33 -23.16
C ALA A 74 5.47 10.85 -22.50
N LEU A 75 5.34 9.98 -21.49
CA LEU A 75 6.47 9.31 -20.85
C LEU A 75 6.61 7.88 -21.42
N PRO A 76 7.32 7.70 -22.52
CA PRO A 76 7.43 6.40 -23.15
C PRO A 76 8.15 5.37 -22.29
N THR A 77 8.91 5.81 -21.27
CA THR A 77 9.66 4.97 -20.33
C THR A 77 8.87 4.60 -19.09
N SER A 78 7.70 5.21 -18.86
CA SER A 78 6.86 4.90 -17.69
C SER A 78 6.45 3.43 -17.67
N LEU A 79 6.27 2.88 -16.48
CA LEU A 79 5.88 1.49 -16.31
C LEU A 79 4.61 1.12 -17.09
N PRO A 80 3.50 1.88 -17.02
CA PRO A 80 2.30 1.56 -17.80
C PRO A 80 2.57 1.54 -19.31
N ASN A 81 3.30 2.53 -19.85
CA ASN A 81 3.60 2.58 -21.28
C ASN A 81 4.51 1.44 -21.75
N GLN A 82 5.41 0.95 -20.91
CA GLN A 82 6.20 -0.25 -21.25
C GLN A 82 5.31 -1.50 -21.32
N LEU A 83 4.39 -1.67 -20.35
CA LEU A 83 3.46 -2.79 -20.33
C LEU A 83 2.46 -2.76 -21.50
N LYS A 84 2.00 -1.58 -21.91
CA LYS A 84 1.15 -1.41 -23.11
C LYS A 84 1.85 -1.86 -24.38
N LYS A 85 3.15 -1.64 -24.52
CA LYS A 85 3.93 -2.17 -25.68
C LYS A 85 3.95 -3.69 -25.71
N LEU A 86 3.75 -4.34 -24.58
CA LEU A 86 3.62 -5.79 -24.44
C LEU A 86 2.18 -6.29 -24.58
N GLY A 87 1.23 -5.41 -24.89
CA GLY A 87 -0.18 -5.76 -25.09
C GLY A 87 -1.03 -5.79 -23.81
N TYR A 88 -0.53 -5.28 -22.69
CA TYR A 88 -1.30 -5.21 -21.45
C TYR A 88 -2.27 -4.03 -21.46
N GLN A 89 -3.48 -4.24 -20.96
CA GLN A 89 -4.36 -3.18 -20.49
C GLN A 89 -3.89 -2.74 -19.10
N THR A 90 -3.82 -1.44 -18.86
CA THR A 90 -3.25 -0.90 -17.61
C THR A 90 -4.33 -0.20 -16.77
N ASN A 91 -4.45 -0.62 -15.51
CA ASN A 91 -5.50 -0.17 -14.59
C ASN A 91 -4.89 0.32 -13.29
N PHE A 92 -5.25 1.54 -12.89
CA PHE A 92 -4.84 2.14 -11.63
C PHE A 92 -6.02 2.17 -10.66
N TRP A 93 -5.80 1.71 -9.42
CA TRP A 93 -6.79 1.65 -8.37
C TRP A 93 -6.22 2.34 -7.13
N TYR A 94 -6.92 3.32 -6.61
CA TYR A 94 -6.51 4.04 -5.42
C TYR A 94 -7.63 4.05 -4.38
N GLY A 95 -7.35 3.65 -3.14
CA GLY A 95 -8.33 3.63 -2.06
C GLY A 95 -8.89 5.01 -1.69
N GLY A 96 -8.17 6.08 -2.03
CA GLY A 96 -8.56 7.47 -1.84
C GLY A 96 -9.21 8.12 -3.07
N PRO A 97 -9.46 9.43 -3.01
CA PRO A 97 -9.95 10.20 -4.15
C PRO A 97 -8.82 10.49 -5.15
N LEU A 98 -9.07 10.31 -6.44
CA LEU A 98 -8.05 10.58 -7.48
C LEU A 98 -7.60 12.05 -7.53
N THR A 99 -8.37 12.97 -6.96
CA THR A 99 -7.98 14.39 -6.83
C THR A 99 -6.85 14.60 -5.81
N TRP A 100 -6.57 13.61 -4.96
CA TRP A 100 -5.44 13.69 -4.05
C TRP A 100 -4.14 13.74 -4.83
N SER A 101 -3.32 14.75 -4.56
CA SER A 101 -2.01 14.94 -5.20
C SER A 101 -2.08 14.88 -6.74
N SER A 102 -3.16 15.40 -7.33
CA SER A 102 -3.40 15.49 -8.78
C SER A 102 -3.28 14.15 -9.54
N LEU A 103 -3.60 13.02 -8.87
CA LEU A 103 -3.53 11.69 -9.51
C LEU A 103 -4.48 11.57 -10.69
N ASP A 104 -5.61 12.28 -10.70
CA ASP A 104 -6.56 12.36 -11.82
C ASP A 104 -5.93 12.88 -13.11
N HIS A 105 -4.89 13.72 -13.01
CA HIS A 105 -4.09 14.22 -14.13
C HIS A 105 -2.81 13.40 -14.35
N PHE A 106 -2.11 13.08 -13.29
CA PHE A 106 -0.81 12.38 -13.36
C PHE A 106 -0.96 10.95 -13.89
N ILE A 107 -1.92 10.17 -13.41
CA ILE A 107 -2.07 8.75 -13.78
C ILE A 107 -2.33 8.55 -15.28
N PRO A 108 -3.25 9.30 -15.92
CA PRO A 108 -3.37 9.25 -17.38
C PRO A 108 -2.10 9.71 -18.12
N SER A 109 -1.39 10.72 -17.61
CA SER A 109 -0.18 11.25 -18.25
C SER A 109 0.98 10.24 -18.27
N VAL A 110 1.09 9.38 -17.25
CA VAL A 110 2.08 8.29 -17.24
C VAL A 110 1.61 7.05 -18.02
N GLY A 111 0.39 7.07 -18.57
CA GLY A 111 -0.06 6.12 -19.57
C GLY A 111 -1.02 5.03 -19.11
N PHE A 112 -1.64 5.12 -17.93
CA PHE A 112 -2.71 4.20 -17.60
C PHE A 112 -3.93 4.38 -18.49
N ASP A 113 -4.57 3.26 -18.86
CA ASP A 113 -5.79 3.27 -19.67
C ASP A 113 -7.02 3.61 -18.84
N ARG A 114 -7.05 3.14 -17.58
CA ARG A 114 -8.16 3.36 -16.65
C ARG A 114 -7.64 3.68 -15.26
N SER A 115 -8.36 4.57 -14.55
CA SER A 115 -8.09 4.91 -13.15
C SER A 115 -9.38 4.95 -12.33
N PHE A 116 -9.32 4.49 -11.08
CA PHE A 116 -10.48 4.33 -10.22
C PHE A 116 -10.15 4.80 -8.80
N GLY A 117 -10.93 5.73 -8.28
CA GLY A 117 -10.89 6.16 -6.88
C GLY A 117 -11.75 5.28 -5.99
N GLY A 118 -11.42 5.19 -4.70
CA GLY A 118 -12.09 4.32 -3.75
C GLY A 118 -13.59 4.58 -3.64
N SER A 119 -14.01 5.84 -3.45
CA SER A 119 -15.42 6.20 -3.38
C SER A 119 -16.19 6.01 -4.69
N ASP A 120 -15.49 6.07 -5.83
CA ASP A 120 -16.11 5.88 -7.14
C ASP A 120 -16.53 4.43 -7.37
N ILE A 121 -15.79 3.50 -6.80
CA ILE A 121 -16.05 2.07 -6.96
C ILE A 121 -16.82 1.46 -5.79
N CYS A 122 -16.59 1.90 -4.56
CA CYS A 122 -17.24 1.38 -3.36
C CYS A 122 -18.51 2.14 -2.96
N GLY A 123 -18.76 3.30 -3.56
CA GLY A 123 -19.85 4.20 -3.20
C GLY A 123 -19.43 5.23 -2.14
N LYS A 124 -20.13 6.37 -2.13
CA LYS A 124 -19.81 7.53 -1.27
C LYS A 124 -20.03 7.27 0.22
N ASP A 125 -20.91 6.33 0.54
CA ASP A 125 -21.26 5.96 1.93
C ASP A 125 -20.43 4.78 2.45
N ALA A 126 -19.46 4.28 1.66
CA ALA A 126 -18.58 3.22 2.10
C ALA A 126 -17.77 3.66 3.33
N PRO A 127 -17.58 2.78 4.34
CA PRO A 127 -16.73 3.08 5.48
C PRO A 127 -15.33 3.52 5.05
N HIS A 128 -14.89 4.67 5.55
CA HIS A 128 -13.66 5.30 5.11
C HIS A 128 -12.93 6.02 6.25
N THR A 129 -11.64 6.20 6.09
CA THR A 129 -10.81 7.16 6.83
C THR A 129 -10.92 8.54 6.16
N TRP A 130 -10.22 9.54 6.68
CA TRP A 130 -10.14 10.84 6.01
C TRP A 130 -9.45 10.76 4.63
N LEU A 131 -8.60 9.76 4.40
CA LEU A 131 -7.83 9.61 3.16
C LEU A 131 -8.55 8.71 2.14
N GLY A 132 -9.24 7.66 2.59
CA GLY A 132 -9.87 6.74 1.64
C GLY A 132 -10.71 5.64 2.29
N VAL A 133 -11.31 4.82 1.46
CA VAL A 133 -12.13 3.68 1.84
C VAL A 133 -11.29 2.65 2.61
N TYR A 134 -11.89 1.99 3.60
CA TYR A 134 -11.19 0.94 4.35
C TYR A 134 -10.65 -0.14 3.42
N ASP A 135 -9.38 -0.53 3.59
CA ASP A 135 -8.65 -1.39 2.64
C ASP A 135 -9.37 -2.71 2.36
N HIS A 136 -9.96 -3.37 3.36
CA HIS A 136 -10.67 -4.64 3.14
C HIS A 136 -11.90 -4.48 2.23
N ILE A 137 -12.60 -3.34 2.30
CA ILE A 137 -13.74 -3.02 1.44
C ILE A 137 -13.24 -2.67 0.03
N PHE A 138 -12.26 -1.79 -0.05
CA PHE A 138 -11.66 -1.36 -1.31
C PHE A 138 -11.07 -2.54 -2.08
N LEU A 139 -10.24 -3.35 -1.45
CA LEU A 139 -9.61 -4.51 -2.08
C LEU A 139 -10.65 -5.58 -2.50
N GLY A 140 -11.70 -5.79 -1.70
CA GLY A 140 -12.81 -6.67 -2.07
C GLY A 140 -13.55 -6.21 -3.32
N GLU A 141 -13.80 -4.91 -3.45
CA GLU A 141 -14.44 -4.34 -4.65
C GLU A 141 -13.51 -4.38 -5.88
N VAL A 142 -12.21 -4.13 -5.68
CA VAL A 142 -11.20 -4.29 -6.75
C VAL A 142 -11.18 -5.74 -7.24
N ALA A 143 -11.13 -6.73 -6.35
CA ALA A 143 -11.17 -8.15 -6.73
C ALA A 143 -12.42 -8.49 -7.56
N ARG A 144 -13.59 -8.05 -7.09
CA ARG A 144 -14.86 -8.25 -7.79
C ARG A 144 -14.87 -7.62 -9.19
N ARG A 145 -14.30 -6.44 -9.34
CA ARG A 145 -14.22 -5.75 -10.64
C ARG A 145 -13.23 -6.40 -11.59
N ILE A 146 -12.09 -6.86 -11.10
CA ILE A 146 -11.13 -7.63 -11.91
C ILE A 146 -11.77 -8.93 -12.39
N GLU A 147 -12.50 -9.63 -11.54
CA GLU A 147 -13.19 -10.88 -11.88
C GLU A 147 -14.28 -10.68 -12.96
N ASN A 148 -14.96 -9.55 -12.93
CA ASN A 148 -16.01 -9.22 -13.91
C ASN A 148 -15.48 -8.47 -15.15
N ASP A 149 -14.18 -8.20 -15.23
CA ASP A 149 -13.60 -7.60 -16.42
C ASP A 149 -13.34 -8.68 -17.49
N ASN A 150 -14.18 -8.69 -18.52
CA ASN A 150 -14.08 -9.61 -19.64
C ASN A 150 -12.99 -9.19 -20.66
N ALA A 151 -11.87 -8.64 -20.20
CA ALA A 151 -10.78 -8.25 -21.08
C ALA A 151 -10.17 -9.50 -21.75
N GLU A 152 -10.09 -9.49 -23.08
CA GLU A 152 -9.45 -10.57 -23.86
C GLU A 152 -7.92 -10.51 -23.79
N GLN A 153 -7.37 -9.38 -23.37
CA GLN A 153 -5.92 -9.13 -23.29
C GLN A 153 -5.42 -9.22 -21.85
N PRO A 154 -4.13 -9.52 -21.64
CA PRO A 154 -3.56 -9.51 -20.31
C PRO A 154 -3.69 -8.12 -19.67
N SER A 155 -3.89 -8.07 -18.38
CA SER A 155 -4.10 -6.83 -17.65
C SER A 155 -3.06 -6.61 -16.56
N PHE A 156 -2.67 -5.35 -16.37
CA PHE A 156 -1.85 -4.88 -15.28
C PHE A 156 -2.71 -4.05 -14.33
N HIS A 157 -2.68 -4.39 -13.07
CA HIS A 157 -3.42 -3.68 -12.03
C HIS A 157 -2.43 -3.10 -11.01
N PHE A 158 -2.32 -1.77 -10.96
CA PHE A 158 -1.64 -1.08 -9.88
C PHE A 158 -2.67 -0.72 -8.82
N ILE A 159 -2.55 -1.27 -7.63
CA ILE A 159 -3.54 -1.13 -6.56
C ILE A 159 -2.86 -0.47 -5.36
N TYR A 160 -3.35 0.70 -4.94
CA TYR A 160 -2.77 1.51 -3.88
C TYR A 160 -3.75 1.67 -2.72
N THR A 161 -3.36 1.19 -1.53
CA THR A 161 -4.15 1.24 -0.30
C THR A 161 -3.97 2.55 0.45
N THR A 162 -4.80 2.81 1.50
CA THR A 162 -4.79 4.07 2.23
C THR A 162 -4.94 3.95 3.75
N SER A 163 -5.37 2.79 4.26
CA SER A 163 -5.84 2.72 5.65
C SER A 163 -4.73 2.79 6.70
N HIS A 164 -3.48 2.47 6.35
CA HIS A 164 -2.34 2.58 7.27
C HIS A 164 -1.74 3.98 7.33
N HIS A 165 -2.55 5.01 7.08
CA HIS A 165 -2.17 6.42 7.18
C HIS A 165 -2.60 7.03 8.51
N GLY A 166 -1.74 7.94 9.06
CA GLY A 166 -2.11 8.71 10.25
C GLY A 166 -3.36 9.58 10.03
N PRO A 167 -4.17 9.83 11.04
CA PRO A 167 -4.02 9.57 12.48
C PRO A 167 -4.49 8.18 12.95
N TYR A 168 -4.63 7.18 12.07
CA TYR A 168 -4.96 5.79 12.40
C TYR A 168 -6.31 5.64 13.12
N LEU A 169 -7.37 6.17 12.53
CA LEU A 169 -8.71 6.21 13.11
C LEU A 169 -9.63 5.15 12.50
N LEU A 170 -9.28 3.89 12.68
CA LEU A 170 -10.10 2.74 12.32
C LEU A 170 -10.79 2.17 13.57
N PRO A 171 -11.96 1.52 13.43
CA PRO A 171 -12.62 0.81 14.51
C PRO A 171 -11.97 -0.58 14.72
N PHE A 172 -10.74 -0.61 15.20
CA PHE A 172 -9.89 -1.80 15.21
C PHE A 172 -10.49 -3.00 15.90
N GLU A 173 -11.20 -2.81 17.03
CA GLU A 173 -11.86 -3.88 17.77
C GLU A 173 -12.99 -4.51 16.95
N GLU A 174 -13.79 -3.69 16.26
CA GLU A 174 -14.85 -4.15 15.36
C GLU A 174 -14.27 -4.90 14.14
N LEU A 175 -13.05 -4.54 13.74
CA LEU A 175 -12.30 -5.19 12.67
C LEU A 175 -11.55 -6.45 13.12
N GLY A 176 -11.67 -6.81 14.40
CA GLY A 176 -11.12 -8.04 14.97
C GLY A 176 -9.74 -7.93 15.59
N PHE A 177 -9.24 -6.71 15.82
CA PHE A 177 -7.99 -6.50 16.55
C PHE A 177 -8.19 -6.74 18.04
N ASP A 178 -7.46 -7.72 18.59
CA ASP A 178 -7.52 -8.05 20.02
C ASP A 178 -6.58 -7.15 20.83
N ILE A 179 -7.12 -5.98 21.21
CA ILE A 179 -6.37 -4.98 21.99
C ILE A 179 -6.00 -5.51 23.37
N ASP A 180 -6.87 -6.31 24.00
CA ASP A 180 -6.64 -6.83 25.35
C ASP A 180 -5.50 -7.85 25.38
N LYS A 181 -5.26 -8.54 24.28
CA LYS A 181 -4.13 -9.44 24.10
C LYS A 181 -2.83 -8.70 23.80
N VAL A 182 -2.88 -7.68 22.96
CA VAL A 182 -1.68 -6.97 22.47
C VAL A 182 -1.17 -5.94 23.48
N MET A 183 -2.05 -5.20 24.14
CA MET A 183 -1.68 -4.11 25.05
C MET A 183 -0.78 -4.54 26.22
N PRO A 184 -0.98 -5.67 26.90
CA PRO A 184 -0.10 -6.11 27.99
C PRO A 184 1.34 -6.40 27.52
N GLU A 185 1.49 -6.92 26.30
CA GLU A 185 2.80 -7.27 25.70
C GLU A 185 3.52 -6.08 25.09
N MET A 186 2.81 -4.96 24.91
CA MET A 186 3.37 -3.74 24.36
C MET A 186 4.26 -3.03 25.39
N PRO A 187 5.43 -2.51 25.01
CA PRO A 187 6.25 -1.67 25.87
C PRO A 187 5.47 -0.51 26.49
N GLU A 188 5.68 -0.25 27.79
CA GLU A 188 4.96 0.78 28.54
C GLU A 188 5.01 2.16 27.88
N ALA A 189 6.17 2.53 27.36
CA ALA A 189 6.37 3.80 26.68
C ALA A 189 5.45 3.96 25.44
N LEU A 190 5.15 2.87 24.72
CA LEU A 190 4.24 2.87 23.58
C LEU A 190 2.77 2.82 23.99
N ARG A 191 2.45 2.19 25.11
CA ARG A 191 1.07 2.10 25.64
C ARG A 191 0.50 3.44 26.07
N ARG A 192 1.35 4.35 26.55
CA ARG A 192 0.94 5.67 27.07
C ARG A 192 0.35 6.59 26.02
N ASP A 193 0.75 6.43 24.76
CA ASP A 193 0.24 7.24 23.66
C ASP A 193 -0.72 6.41 22.78
N LYS A 194 -1.99 6.86 22.75
CA LYS A 194 -3.02 6.22 21.91
C LYS A 194 -2.64 6.18 20.42
N LYS A 195 -1.85 7.13 19.93
CA LYS A 195 -1.39 7.14 18.55
C LYS A 195 -0.48 5.96 18.24
N ASN A 196 0.37 5.55 19.18
CA ASN A 196 1.30 4.44 18.97
C ASN A 196 0.59 3.11 18.81
N TRP A 197 -0.32 2.75 19.73
CA TRP A 197 -1.02 1.49 19.62
C TRP A 197 -1.97 1.45 18.41
N ARG A 198 -2.63 2.58 18.08
CA ARG A 198 -3.45 2.69 16.88
C ARG A 198 -2.65 2.49 15.60
N ARG A 199 -1.44 3.02 15.55
CA ARG A 199 -0.52 2.76 14.44
C ARG A 199 -0.20 1.27 14.30
N MET A 200 0.10 0.59 15.41
CA MET A 200 0.36 -0.85 15.41
C MET A 200 -0.87 -1.65 14.98
N ALA A 201 -2.04 -1.33 15.53
CA ALA A 201 -3.29 -1.93 15.11
C ALA A 201 -3.59 -1.68 13.61
N SER A 202 -3.22 -0.51 13.10
CA SER A 202 -3.36 -0.17 11.69
C SER A 202 -2.39 -0.98 10.81
N ALA A 203 -1.17 -1.26 11.27
CA ALA A 203 -0.23 -2.15 10.58
C ALA A 203 -0.79 -3.57 10.50
N TRP A 204 -1.31 -4.10 11.62
CA TRP A 204 -1.99 -5.39 11.64
C TRP A 204 -3.16 -5.44 10.66
N TYR A 205 -4.01 -4.41 10.67
CA TYR A 205 -5.16 -4.35 9.78
C TYR A 205 -4.77 -4.32 8.30
N ALA A 206 -3.75 -3.52 7.94
CA ALA A 206 -3.24 -3.45 6.57
C ALA A 206 -2.66 -4.80 6.12
N ASP A 207 -1.88 -5.47 6.99
CA ASP A 207 -1.32 -6.80 6.75
C ASP A 207 -2.44 -7.83 6.49
N GLN A 208 -3.44 -7.91 7.36
CA GLN A 208 -4.56 -8.84 7.20
C GLN A 208 -5.34 -8.57 5.91
N SER A 209 -5.65 -7.31 5.63
CA SER A 209 -6.44 -6.92 4.44
C SER A 209 -5.69 -7.24 3.14
N ALA A 210 -4.41 -6.88 3.07
CA ALA A 210 -3.58 -7.10 1.89
C ALA A 210 -3.34 -8.59 1.64
N MET A 211 -2.98 -9.36 2.67
CA MET A 211 -2.66 -10.79 2.51
C MET A 211 -3.90 -11.63 2.25
N LYS A 212 -5.07 -11.25 2.78
CA LYS A 212 -6.34 -11.86 2.40
C LYS A 212 -6.62 -11.67 0.92
N PHE A 213 -6.56 -10.45 0.43
CA PHE A 213 -6.73 -10.12 -0.98
C PHE A 213 -5.76 -10.92 -1.87
N LEU A 214 -4.48 -10.96 -1.52
CA LEU A 214 -3.48 -11.68 -2.31
C LEU A 214 -3.74 -13.19 -2.37
N ARG A 215 -4.15 -13.82 -1.26
CA ARG A 215 -4.51 -15.25 -1.26
C ARG A 215 -5.68 -15.52 -2.19
N GLU A 216 -6.75 -14.73 -2.10
CA GLU A 216 -7.94 -14.87 -2.96
C GLU A 216 -7.58 -14.66 -4.45
N MET A 217 -6.78 -13.65 -4.76
CA MET A 217 -6.37 -13.38 -6.14
C MET A 217 -5.41 -14.44 -6.68
N LYS A 218 -4.50 -14.97 -5.86
CA LYS A 218 -3.59 -16.04 -6.26
C LYS A 218 -4.34 -17.34 -6.58
N GLU A 219 -5.38 -17.66 -5.80
CA GLU A 219 -6.23 -18.84 -6.08
C GLU A 219 -6.99 -18.68 -7.40
N ARG A 220 -7.48 -17.48 -7.71
CA ARG A 220 -8.24 -17.19 -8.93
C ARG A 220 -7.37 -17.05 -10.17
N TYR A 221 -6.17 -16.51 -10.02
CA TYR A 221 -5.24 -16.18 -11.10
C TYR A 221 -3.85 -16.78 -10.82
N PRO A 222 -3.70 -18.11 -10.81
CA PRO A 222 -2.46 -18.78 -10.41
C PRO A 222 -1.27 -18.47 -11.32
N ASP A 223 -1.52 -18.09 -12.57
CA ASP A 223 -0.49 -17.75 -13.56
C ASP A 223 -0.08 -16.27 -13.52
N SER A 224 -0.65 -15.47 -12.61
CA SER A 224 -0.34 -14.06 -12.48
C SER A 224 0.87 -13.81 -11.58
N LEU A 225 1.66 -12.81 -11.94
CA LEU A 225 2.71 -12.28 -11.06
C LEU A 225 2.11 -11.25 -10.09
N PHE A 226 2.33 -11.48 -8.81
CA PHE A 226 1.95 -10.55 -7.74
C PHE A 226 3.20 -9.88 -7.18
N ILE A 227 3.24 -8.55 -7.24
CA ILE A 227 4.30 -7.73 -6.65
C ILE A 227 3.69 -6.93 -5.51
N VAL A 228 4.26 -7.03 -4.31
CA VAL A 228 3.83 -6.29 -3.13
C VAL A 228 4.97 -5.45 -2.62
N THR A 229 4.74 -4.17 -2.45
CA THR A 229 5.71 -3.25 -1.88
C THR A 229 5.00 -2.14 -1.12
N GLY A 230 5.68 -1.54 -0.16
CA GLY A 230 5.24 -0.31 0.48
C GLY A 230 5.66 0.92 -0.33
N ASP A 231 5.02 2.03 -0.05
CA ASP A 231 5.36 3.32 -0.64
C ASP A 231 6.53 4.00 0.11
N HIS A 232 6.51 3.99 1.43
CA HIS A 232 7.56 4.51 2.32
C HIS A 232 7.43 3.91 3.72
N ALA A 233 8.38 4.18 4.59
CA ALA A 233 8.28 3.81 6.00
C ALA A 233 7.25 4.70 6.71
N ALA A 234 6.35 4.10 7.48
CA ALA A 234 5.49 4.84 8.38
C ALA A 234 6.35 5.66 9.36
N GLY A 235 6.12 6.96 9.42
CA GLY A 235 6.93 7.96 10.15
C GLY A 235 7.54 7.50 11.48
N VAL A 236 8.61 8.12 11.88
CA VAL A 236 9.47 7.72 13.02
C VAL A 236 8.68 7.66 14.33
N LEU A 237 8.69 6.51 14.99
CA LEU A 237 8.42 6.46 16.44
C LEU A 237 9.60 7.09 17.17
N PRO A 238 9.40 7.74 18.34
CA PRO A 238 10.51 8.27 19.11
C PRO A 238 11.57 7.20 19.35
N LEU A 239 12.82 7.48 18.99
CA LEU A 239 13.92 6.52 18.96
C LEU A 239 14.51 6.19 20.33
N ASP A 240 13.94 6.67 21.44
CA ASP A 240 14.43 6.45 22.80
C ASP A 240 14.03 5.09 23.40
N PHE A 241 13.83 4.08 22.55
CA PHE A 241 13.50 2.75 23.03
C PHE A 241 14.71 1.83 22.94
N ASP A 242 15.19 1.36 24.08
CA ASP A 242 16.14 0.24 24.22
C ASP A 242 15.64 -1.11 23.64
N ILE A 243 14.51 -1.06 22.92
CA ILE A 243 13.79 -2.24 22.42
C ILE A 243 14.15 -2.56 20.96
N VAL A 244 14.66 -1.58 20.24
CA VAL A 244 15.07 -1.78 18.85
C VAL A 244 16.56 -2.13 18.85
N PRO A 245 16.94 -3.35 18.42
CA PRO A 245 18.35 -3.65 18.22
C PRO A 245 18.94 -2.60 17.27
N ARG A 246 19.93 -1.86 17.74
CA ARG A 246 20.71 -1.00 16.83
C ARG A 246 21.41 -1.96 15.87
N HIS A 247 21.08 -1.89 14.61
CA HIS A 247 21.94 -2.49 13.59
C HIS A 247 23.28 -1.74 13.67
N GLU A 248 24.26 -2.40 14.22
CA GLU A 248 25.63 -1.93 14.04
C GLU A 248 25.95 -2.13 12.55
N PRO A 249 26.40 -1.09 11.85
CA PRO A 249 26.84 -1.24 10.47
C PRO A 249 28.05 -2.16 10.46
N ASN A 250 27.92 -3.30 9.73
CA ASN A 250 29.05 -4.15 9.40
C ASN A 250 30.04 -3.41 8.49
#